data_7c95b663e34b91058e71935e39d6de7c
#
_entry.id   7c95b663e34b91058e71935e39d6de7c
#
_cell.length_a   1.000
_cell.length_b   1.000
_cell.length_c   1.000
_cell.angle_alpha   90.00
_cell.angle_beta   90.00
_cell.angle_gamma   90.00
#
_symmetry.space_group_name_H-M   'P 1'
#
loop_
_entity.id
_entity.type
_entity.pdbx_description
1 polymer ?
#
loop_
_entity_poly.entity_id
_entity_poly.type
_entity_poly.pdbx_seq_one_letter_code
_entity_poly.pdbx_strand_id
1 'polypeptide(L)'
;MLIRVEIGIDAALLRRAFESDAEAQLVHDLREDGLITLGLVATDDEGQVVGYVAFSPAIVQGEELQWVGMAPLAVDENYRGQGLARQLVYEGLDSLNEFGYAAVVTLGDPAFYGRLGFEQAAHYDLRCRWPGTESAFQVHRLADDALNGVNGLVEYHDHFNRF
;
A
#
# COMPACT_ATOMS: atom_id res chain seq x y z
N MET A 1 -15.44 -8.41 12.81
CA MET A 1 -14.52 -8.11 11.69
C MET A 1 -13.11 -8.51 12.10
N LEU A 2 -12.46 -9.37 11.36
CA LEU A 2 -11.13 -9.87 11.68
C LEU A 2 -10.14 -9.45 10.60
N ILE A 3 -9.00 -8.87 11.00
CA ILE A 3 -7.89 -8.55 10.10
C ILE A 3 -6.76 -9.53 10.37
N ARG A 4 -6.27 -10.17 9.34
CA ARG A 4 -5.21 -11.18 9.47
C ARG A 4 -4.29 -11.18 8.26
N VAL A 5 -3.11 -11.78 8.42
CA VAL A 5 -2.16 -11.95 7.32
C VAL A 5 -2.80 -12.83 6.24
N GLU A 6 -2.68 -12.39 5.01
CA GLU A 6 -3.24 -13.06 3.85
C GLU A 6 -2.34 -14.23 3.44
N ILE A 7 -2.94 -15.40 3.22
CA ILE A 7 -2.24 -16.60 2.76
C ILE A 7 -2.58 -16.91 1.31
N GLY A 8 -3.80 -16.60 0.90
CA GLY A 8 -4.27 -16.74 -0.47
C GLY A 8 -5.28 -15.65 -0.75
N ILE A 9 -5.22 -15.01 -1.91
CA ILE A 9 -6.07 -13.87 -2.22
C ILE A 9 -7.40 -14.29 -2.79
N ASP A 10 -8.46 -13.55 -2.42
CA ASP A 10 -9.73 -13.58 -3.12
C ASP A 10 -9.74 -12.52 -4.22
N ALA A 11 -9.40 -12.93 -5.43
CA ALA A 11 -9.38 -12.03 -6.58
C ALA A 11 -10.75 -11.42 -6.87
N ALA A 12 -11.84 -12.06 -6.44
CA ALA A 12 -13.19 -11.52 -6.65
C ALA A 12 -13.39 -10.20 -5.91
N LEU A 13 -12.82 -10.04 -4.71
CA LEU A 13 -12.89 -8.77 -4.00
C LEU A 13 -12.24 -7.65 -4.82
N LEU A 14 -11.05 -7.89 -5.36
CA LEU A 14 -10.34 -6.87 -6.13
C LEU A 14 -11.09 -6.50 -7.40
N ARG A 15 -11.71 -7.48 -8.07
CA ARG A 15 -12.53 -7.21 -9.26
C ARG A 15 -13.78 -6.40 -8.93
N ARG A 16 -14.38 -6.64 -7.77
CA ARG A 16 -15.56 -5.87 -7.32
C ARG A 16 -15.18 -4.45 -6.91
N ALA A 17 -14.00 -4.27 -6.30
CA ALA A 17 -13.59 -2.96 -5.77
C ALA A 17 -13.05 -2.02 -6.85
N PHE A 18 -12.55 -2.55 -7.96
CA PHE A 18 -11.96 -1.78 -9.04
C PHE A 18 -12.71 -2.03 -10.34
N GLU A 19 -12.69 -1.05 -11.25
CA GLU A 19 -13.41 -1.13 -12.53
C GLU A 19 -12.82 -2.13 -13.51
N SER A 20 -11.58 -2.57 -13.29
CA SER A 20 -10.89 -3.49 -14.17
C SER A 20 -10.24 -4.63 -13.37
N ASP A 21 -9.82 -5.69 -14.08
CA ASP A 21 -9.08 -6.79 -13.50
C ASP A 21 -7.60 -6.46 -13.26
N ALA A 22 -7.15 -5.26 -13.60
CA ALA A 22 -5.74 -4.90 -13.56
C ALA A 22 -5.13 -5.04 -12.16
N GLU A 23 -5.86 -4.62 -11.13
CA GLU A 23 -5.38 -4.70 -9.75
C GLU A 23 -5.32 -6.14 -9.25
N ALA A 24 -6.31 -6.96 -9.62
CA ALA A 24 -6.30 -8.38 -9.26
C ALA A 24 -5.14 -9.11 -9.95
N GLN A 25 -4.90 -8.81 -11.22
CA GLN A 25 -3.78 -9.40 -11.95
C GLN A 25 -2.44 -8.94 -11.40
N LEU A 26 -2.32 -7.66 -11.02
CA LEU A 26 -1.12 -7.13 -10.38
C LEU A 26 -0.78 -7.91 -9.11
N VAL A 27 -1.74 -8.12 -8.24
CA VAL A 27 -1.52 -8.85 -6.98
C VAL A 27 -1.12 -10.30 -7.26
N HIS A 28 -1.78 -10.94 -8.24
CA HIS A 28 -1.42 -12.28 -8.65
C HIS A 28 0.04 -12.37 -9.10
N ASP A 29 0.47 -11.45 -9.96
CA ASP A 29 1.83 -11.42 -10.51
C ASP A 29 2.86 -11.14 -9.41
N LEU A 30 2.57 -10.20 -8.50
CA LEU A 30 3.45 -9.92 -7.37
C LEU A 30 3.61 -11.15 -6.47
N ARG A 31 2.52 -11.87 -6.23
CA ARG A 31 2.56 -13.08 -5.40
C ARG A 31 3.37 -14.18 -6.06
N GLU A 32 3.17 -14.42 -7.35
CA GLU A 32 3.91 -15.44 -8.09
C GLU A 32 5.42 -15.19 -8.05
N ASP A 33 5.84 -13.94 -8.04
CA ASP A 33 7.24 -13.55 -8.00
C ASP A 33 7.78 -13.36 -6.56
N GLY A 34 6.97 -13.66 -5.54
CA GLY A 34 7.41 -13.55 -4.15
C GLY A 34 7.59 -12.12 -3.67
N LEU A 35 6.85 -11.16 -4.24
CA LEU A 35 7.05 -9.72 -4.01
C LEU A 35 5.99 -9.09 -3.11
N ILE A 36 5.11 -9.86 -2.50
CA ILE A 36 4.21 -9.35 -1.48
C ILE A 36 4.93 -9.38 -0.14
N THR A 37 5.41 -8.23 0.30
CA THR A 37 6.10 -8.10 1.59
C THR A 37 5.14 -8.38 2.75
N LEU A 38 3.92 -7.82 2.64
CA LEU A 38 2.87 -8.04 3.61
C LEU A 38 1.52 -7.89 2.90
N GLY A 39 0.63 -8.84 3.10
CA GLY A 39 -0.76 -8.75 2.66
C GLY A 39 -1.67 -8.97 3.85
N LEU A 40 -2.68 -8.12 4.01
CA LEU A 40 -3.67 -8.25 5.07
C LEU A 40 -5.06 -8.33 4.45
N VAL A 41 -5.87 -9.23 4.99
CA VAL A 41 -7.29 -9.36 4.63
C VAL A 41 -8.15 -9.06 5.83
N ALA A 42 -9.31 -8.43 5.57
CA ALA A 42 -10.38 -8.30 6.55
C ALA A 42 -11.51 -9.25 6.16
N THR A 43 -12.00 -10.01 7.12
CA THR A 43 -13.08 -10.95 6.90
C THR A 43 -14.28 -10.58 7.77
N ASP A 44 -15.48 -10.84 7.25
CA ASP A 44 -16.72 -10.67 8.02
C ASP A 44 -16.97 -11.88 8.92
N ASP A 45 -18.10 -11.87 9.62
CA ASP A 45 -18.48 -12.94 10.55
C ASP A 45 -18.70 -14.28 9.86
N GLU A 46 -18.91 -14.27 8.55
CA GLU A 46 -19.10 -15.49 7.74
C GLU A 46 -17.80 -15.96 7.08
N GLY A 47 -16.69 -15.28 7.35
CA GLY A 47 -15.39 -15.62 6.79
C GLY A 47 -15.15 -15.12 5.37
N GLN A 48 -16.03 -14.27 4.84
CA GLN A 48 -15.83 -13.69 3.52
C GLN A 48 -14.81 -12.56 3.58
N VAL A 49 -13.94 -12.48 2.58
CA VAL A 49 -12.96 -11.39 2.47
C VAL A 49 -13.69 -10.15 1.98
N VAL A 50 -13.64 -9.09 2.80
CA VAL A 50 -14.32 -7.82 2.52
C VAL A 50 -13.35 -6.63 2.47
N GLY A 51 -12.08 -6.86 2.74
CA GLY A 51 -11.05 -5.84 2.63
C GLY A 51 -9.68 -6.45 2.38
N TYR A 52 -8.81 -5.70 1.73
CA TYR A 52 -7.45 -6.16 1.41
C TYR A 52 -6.50 -4.98 1.28
N VAL A 53 -5.27 -5.16 1.76
CA VAL A 53 -4.17 -4.24 1.49
C VAL A 53 -2.90 -5.05 1.26
N ALA A 54 -2.10 -4.61 0.29
CA ALA A 54 -0.80 -5.22 0.00
C ALA A 54 0.31 -4.19 0.09
N PHE A 55 1.46 -4.64 0.55
CA PHE A 55 2.70 -3.89 0.59
C PHE A 55 3.76 -4.66 -0.18
N SER A 56 4.49 -3.98 -1.04
CA SER A 56 5.53 -4.58 -1.86
C SER A 56 6.77 -3.69 -1.89
N PRO A 57 7.96 -4.23 -2.24
CA PRO A 57 9.19 -3.44 -2.18
C PRO A 57 9.13 -2.19 -3.05
N ALA A 58 9.66 -1.08 -2.51
CA ALA A 58 9.90 0.14 -3.24
C ALA A 58 11.37 0.52 -3.10
N ILE A 59 11.96 1.07 -4.16
CA ILE A 59 13.36 1.50 -4.16
C ILE A 59 13.45 2.99 -4.37
N VAL A 60 14.50 3.61 -3.85
CA VAL A 60 14.73 5.04 -3.94
C VAL A 60 16.05 5.29 -4.64
N GLN A 61 16.01 5.96 -5.80
CA GLN A 61 17.20 6.22 -6.63
C GLN A 61 18.00 4.94 -6.89
N GLY A 62 17.29 3.83 -7.14
CA GLY A 62 17.91 2.53 -7.41
C GLY A 62 18.42 1.80 -6.18
N GLU A 63 18.20 2.32 -4.98
CA GLU A 63 18.69 1.72 -3.74
C GLU A 63 17.55 1.14 -2.91
N GLU A 64 17.81 -0.01 -2.28
CA GLU A 64 16.88 -0.67 -1.38
C GLU A 64 17.12 -0.17 0.04
N LEU A 65 16.16 0.60 0.58
CA LEU A 65 16.27 1.26 1.87
C LEU A 65 15.27 0.72 2.91
N GLN A 66 14.71 -0.48 2.70
CA GLN A 66 13.64 -1.04 3.52
C GLN A 66 12.36 -0.19 3.43
N TRP A 67 12.06 0.27 2.23
CA TRP A 67 10.82 0.97 1.92
C TRP A 67 9.85 0.03 1.20
N VAL A 68 8.57 0.25 1.42
CA VAL A 68 7.51 -0.49 0.71
C VAL A 68 6.50 0.49 0.11
N GLY A 69 5.89 0.06 -0.99
CA GLY A 69 4.74 0.75 -1.57
C GLY A 69 3.46 0.05 -1.13
N MET A 70 2.46 0.83 -0.76
CA MET A 70 1.15 0.32 -0.36
C MET A 70 0.18 0.43 -1.54
N ALA A 71 -0.15 -0.70 -2.13
CA ALA A 71 -1.14 -0.84 -3.19
C ALA A 71 -1.30 -2.31 -3.55
N PRO A 72 -2.50 -2.77 -3.89
CA PRO A 72 -3.76 -2.04 -3.77
C PRO A 72 -4.33 -2.04 -2.36
N LEU A 73 -5.22 -1.10 -2.10
CA LEU A 73 -6.07 -1.08 -0.91
C LEU A 73 -7.51 -1.14 -1.40
N ALA A 74 -8.25 -2.13 -0.97
CA ALA A 74 -9.60 -2.37 -1.45
C ALA A 74 -10.53 -2.70 -0.29
N VAL A 75 -11.75 -2.15 -0.33
CA VAL A 75 -12.81 -2.48 0.62
C VAL A 75 -14.09 -2.73 -0.18
N ASP A 76 -14.78 -3.83 0.13
CA ASP A 76 -16.05 -4.16 -0.47
C ASP A 76 -17.04 -2.98 -0.28
N GLU A 77 -17.78 -2.64 -1.33
CA GLU A 77 -18.67 -1.48 -1.31
C GLU A 77 -19.69 -1.52 -0.18
N ASN A 78 -20.11 -2.70 0.24
CA ASN A 78 -21.07 -2.89 1.33
C ASN A 78 -20.48 -2.60 2.71
N TYR A 79 -19.17 -2.48 2.80
CA TYR A 79 -18.43 -2.25 4.04
C TYR A 79 -17.69 -0.91 4.08
N ARG A 80 -17.87 -0.07 3.06
CA ARG A 80 -17.26 1.26 3.01
C ARG A 80 -17.94 2.19 4.01
N GLY A 81 -17.19 3.21 4.46
CA GLY A 81 -17.70 4.18 5.41
C GLY A 81 -17.71 3.70 6.85
N GLN A 82 -17.12 2.54 7.14
CA GLN A 82 -17.09 1.93 8.48
C GLN A 82 -15.69 1.93 9.10
N GLY A 83 -14.73 2.62 8.48
CA GLY A 83 -13.36 2.71 8.98
C GLY A 83 -12.50 1.49 8.70
N LEU A 84 -12.93 0.58 7.84
CA LEU A 84 -12.19 -0.66 7.57
C LEU A 84 -10.87 -0.40 6.84
N ALA A 85 -10.87 0.51 5.85
CA ALA A 85 -9.64 0.87 5.14
C ALA A 85 -8.60 1.43 6.11
N ARG A 86 -9.03 2.30 7.03
CA ARG A 86 -8.16 2.87 8.06
C ARG A 86 -7.57 1.77 8.95
N GLN A 87 -8.39 0.83 9.37
CA GLN A 87 -7.93 -0.29 10.21
C GLN A 87 -6.89 -1.15 9.49
N LEU A 88 -7.13 -1.45 8.20
CA LEU A 88 -6.17 -2.21 7.39
C LEU A 88 -4.83 -1.48 7.29
N VAL A 89 -4.86 -0.18 7.05
CA VAL A 89 -3.63 0.62 6.96
C VAL A 89 -2.88 0.61 8.29
N TYR A 90 -3.56 0.88 9.41
CA TYR A 90 -2.92 0.90 10.72
C TYR A 90 -2.30 -0.45 11.09
N GLU A 91 -3.01 -1.55 10.85
CA GLU A 91 -2.47 -2.88 11.09
C GLU A 91 -1.23 -3.16 10.25
N GLY A 92 -1.25 -2.72 8.99
CA GLY A 92 -0.10 -2.87 8.11
C GLY A 92 1.09 -2.06 8.58
N LEU A 93 0.88 -0.79 8.96
CA LEU A 93 1.95 0.07 9.46
C LEU A 93 2.56 -0.47 10.74
N ASP A 94 1.74 -0.97 11.67
CA ASP A 94 2.23 -1.57 12.91
C ASP A 94 3.08 -2.81 12.64
N SER A 95 2.64 -3.68 11.75
CA SER A 95 3.38 -4.89 11.40
C SER A 95 4.72 -4.57 10.74
N LEU A 96 4.72 -3.61 9.80
CA LEU A 96 5.94 -3.20 9.11
C LEU A 96 6.92 -2.53 10.07
N ASN A 97 6.43 -1.75 11.03
CA ASN A 97 7.28 -1.14 12.05
C ASN A 97 7.96 -2.21 12.91
N GLU A 98 7.21 -3.23 13.31
CA GLU A 98 7.78 -4.36 14.07
C GLU A 98 8.83 -5.12 13.27
N PHE A 99 8.66 -5.23 11.96
CA PHE A 99 9.61 -5.92 11.08
C PHE A 99 10.84 -5.06 10.73
N GLY A 100 10.88 -3.80 11.15
CA GLY A 100 12.04 -2.94 10.92
C GLY A 100 12.05 -2.20 9.61
N TYR A 101 10.92 -2.09 8.91
CA TYR A 101 10.83 -1.28 7.71
C TYR A 101 10.91 0.21 8.05
N ALA A 102 11.43 1.00 7.11
CA ALA A 102 11.74 2.41 7.38
C ALA A 102 10.62 3.36 6.95
N ALA A 103 9.98 3.11 5.82
CA ALA A 103 8.96 4.00 5.27
C ALA A 103 7.98 3.27 4.35
N VAL A 104 6.79 3.85 4.22
CA VAL A 104 5.74 3.37 3.32
C VAL A 104 5.33 4.52 2.41
N VAL A 105 5.26 4.27 1.10
CA VAL A 105 4.78 5.25 0.13
C VAL A 105 3.45 4.79 -0.45
N THR A 106 2.62 5.75 -0.85
CA THR A 106 1.33 5.47 -1.48
C THR A 106 0.90 6.62 -2.38
N LEU A 107 -0.02 6.32 -3.28
CA LEU A 107 -0.70 7.29 -4.12
C LEU A 107 -2.18 7.27 -3.76
N GLY A 108 -2.76 8.41 -3.44
CA GLY A 108 -4.17 8.48 -3.12
C GLY A 108 -4.60 9.83 -2.57
N ASP A 109 -5.76 9.84 -1.94
CA ASP A 109 -6.37 11.06 -1.40
C ASP A 109 -5.60 11.59 -0.19
N PRO A 110 -4.98 12.79 -0.28
CA PRO A 110 -4.22 13.35 0.86
C PRO A 110 -5.09 13.58 2.10
N ALA A 111 -6.38 13.87 1.92
CA ALA A 111 -7.27 14.06 3.07
C ALA A 111 -7.44 12.77 3.87
N PHE A 112 -7.49 11.63 3.18
CA PHE A 112 -7.60 10.34 3.85
C PHE A 112 -6.26 9.93 4.48
N TYR A 113 -5.19 9.89 3.70
CA TYR A 113 -3.89 9.40 4.18
C TYR A 113 -3.22 10.37 5.14
N GLY A 114 -3.46 11.68 5.01
CA GLY A 114 -2.93 12.65 5.94
C GLY A 114 -3.40 12.42 7.38
N ARG A 115 -4.63 11.96 7.56
CA ARG A 115 -5.17 11.61 8.88
C ARG A 115 -4.51 10.36 9.46
N LEU A 116 -3.86 9.56 8.64
CA LEU A 116 -3.18 8.33 9.05
C LEU A 116 -1.68 8.55 9.27
N GLY A 117 -1.22 9.80 9.21
CA GLY A 117 0.18 10.14 9.45
C GLY A 117 1.05 10.17 8.20
N PHE A 118 0.46 10.08 7.01
CA PHE A 118 1.20 10.25 5.78
C PHE A 118 1.46 11.74 5.51
N GLU A 119 2.61 12.03 4.94
CA GLU A 119 3.06 13.38 4.61
C GLU A 119 3.21 13.50 3.09
N GLN A 120 3.12 14.73 2.57
CA GLN A 120 3.36 14.97 1.15
C GLN A 120 4.82 14.65 0.81
N ALA A 121 5.01 13.69 -0.07
CA ALA A 121 6.36 13.26 -0.45
C ALA A 121 7.15 14.39 -1.14
N ALA A 122 6.46 15.28 -1.85
CA ALA A 122 7.09 16.42 -2.52
C ALA A 122 7.80 17.36 -1.55
N HIS A 123 7.37 17.45 -0.29
CA HIS A 123 8.03 18.24 0.73
C HIS A 123 9.44 17.73 1.07
N TYR A 124 9.75 16.50 0.70
CA TYR A 124 11.04 15.87 0.91
C TYR A 124 11.79 15.60 -0.39
N ASP A 125 11.35 16.25 -1.47
CA ASP A 125 11.92 16.06 -2.82
C ASP A 125 11.85 14.62 -3.31
N LEU A 126 10.80 13.91 -2.90
CA LEU A 126 10.51 12.56 -3.37
C LEU A 126 9.44 12.62 -4.45
N ARG A 127 9.62 11.83 -5.50
CA ARG A 127 8.68 11.76 -6.61
C ARG A 127 8.53 10.33 -7.08
N CYS A 128 7.40 10.02 -7.73
CA CYS A 128 7.18 8.73 -8.38
C CYS A 128 7.21 8.92 -9.90
N ARG A 129 7.11 7.80 -10.61
CA ARG A 129 7.25 7.82 -12.08
C ARG A 129 6.04 8.42 -12.82
N TRP A 130 4.88 8.48 -12.18
CA TRP A 130 3.64 8.93 -12.86
C TRP A 130 3.53 10.44 -12.80
N PRO A 131 3.57 11.13 -13.98
CA PRO A 131 3.47 12.59 -14.00
C PRO A 131 2.09 13.06 -13.50
N GLY A 132 2.07 14.24 -12.87
CA GLY A 132 0.83 14.84 -12.40
C GLY A 132 0.30 14.28 -11.09
N THR A 133 1.07 13.44 -10.40
CA THR A 133 0.63 12.80 -9.15
C THR A 133 1.30 13.39 -7.91
N GLU A 134 1.96 14.53 -8.03
CA GLU A 134 2.77 15.09 -6.94
C GLU A 134 1.96 15.31 -5.67
N SER A 135 0.72 15.78 -5.77
CA SER A 135 -0.14 16.01 -4.62
C SER A 135 -0.71 14.73 -4.01
N ALA A 136 -0.73 13.65 -4.79
CA ALA A 136 -1.26 12.35 -4.35
C ALA A 136 -0.18 11.40 -3.82
N PHE A 137 1.09 11.68 -4.11
CA PHE A 137 2.20 10.85 -3.66
C PHE A 137 2.61 11.22 -2.25
N GLN A 138 2.56 10.25 -1.35
CA GLN A 138 2.72 10.48 0.09
C GLN A 138 3.62 9.44 0.70
N VAL A 139 4.24 9.79 1.83
CA VAL A 139 5.16 8.92 2.57
C VAL A 139 4.82 8.93 4.04
N HIS A 140 4.88 7.76 4.67
CA HIS A 140 4.76 7.59 6.11
C HIS A 140 6.10 7.08 6.66
N ARG A 141 6.68 7.82 7.61
CA ARG A 141 7.92 7.41 8.27
C ARG A 141 7.60 6.41 9.36
N LEU A 142 8.20 5.23 9.28
CA LEU A 142 8.17 4.25 10.37
C LEU A 142 9.38 4.47 11.29
N ALA A 143 10.53 4.80 10.70
CA ALA A 143 11.72 5.22 11.44
C ALA A 143 11.85 6.74 11.36
N ASP A 144 12.16 7.40 12.46
CA ASP A 144 12.22 8.86 12.52
C ASP A 144 13.23 9.45 11.54
N ASP A 145 14.32 8.75 11.26
CA ASP A 145 15.39 9.18 10.37
C ASP A 145 15.24 8.68 8.93
N ALA A 146 14.12 8.05 8.59
CA ALA A 146 13.94 7.39 7.29
C ALA A 146 14.12 8.33 6.10
N LEU A 147 13.81 9.60 6.26
CA LEU A 147 13.88 10.58 5.17
C LEU A 147 15.16 11.42 5.19
N ASN A 148 16.04 11.24 6.18
CA ASN A 148 17.24 12.04 6.31
C ASN A 148 18.22 11.77 5.16
N GLY A 149 18.46 12.79 4.33
CA GLY A 149 19.36 12.67 3.20
C GLY A 149 18.79 11.83 2.04
N VAL A 150 17.52 11.48 2.08
CA VAL A 150 16.86 10.66 1.06
C VAL A 150 15.97 11.55 0.21
N ASN A 151 16.17 11.51 -1.12
CA ASN A 151 15.34 12.26 -2.06
C ASN A 151 15.40 11.59 -3.43
N GLY A 152 14.57 12.07 -4.36
CA GLY A 152 14.60 11.67 -5.75
C GLY A 152 13.48 10.72 -6.13
N LEU A 153 13.76 9.85 -7.10
CA LEU A 153 12.76 8.97 -7.69
C LEU A 153 12.53 7.73 -6.82
N VAL A 154 11.28 7.53 -6.42
CA VAL A 154 10.83 6.33 -5.72
C VAL A 154 10.12 5.44 -6.75
N GLU A 155 10.55 4.20 -6.85
CA GLU A 155 9.99 3.27 -7.81
C GLU A 155 9.37 2.07 -7.11
N TYR A 156 8.14 1.76 -7.49
CA TYR A 156 7.49 0.50 -7.17
C TYR A 156 8.07 -0.57 -8.08
N HIS A 157 7.78 -1.83 -7.80
CA HIS A 157 8.20 -2.91 -8.68
C HIS A 157 7.64 -2.71 -10.11
N ASP A 158 8.37 -3.26 -11.11
CA ASP A 158 8.02 -3.10 -12.52
C ASP A 158 6.59 -3.55 -12.86
N HIS A 159 6.01 -4.48 -12.11
CA HIS A 159 4.61 -4.87 -12.32
C HIS A 159 3.64 -3.70 -12.21
N PHE A 160 3.97 -2.67 -11.42
CA PHE A 160 3.16 -1.46 -11.30
C PHE A 160 3.24 -0.55 -12.54
N ASN A 161 4.20 -0.78 -13.43
CA ASN A 161 4.41 0.06 -14.59
C ASN A 161 3.32 -0.08 -15.64
N ARG A 162 2.41 -1.03 -15.46
CA ARG A 162 1.23 -1.20 -16.31
C ARG A 162 0.14 -0.15 -16.07
N PHE A 163 0.26 0.66 -15.03
CA PHE A 163 -0.70 1.70 -14.69
C PHE A 163 -0.27 3.09 -15.13
#